data_ec547ab62d94a72c7593a2f30eeed32d
#
_entry.id   ec547ab62d94a72c7593a2f30eeed32d
#
_cell.length_a   1.000
_cell.length_b   1.000
_cell.length_c   1.000
_cell.angle_alpha   90.00
_cell.angle_beta   90.00
_cell.angle_gamma   90.00
#
_symmetry.space_group_name_H-M   'P 1'
#
loop_
_entity.id
_entity.type
_entity.pdbx_description
1 polymer ?
#
loop_
_entity_poly.entity_id
_entity_poly.type
_entity_poly.pdbx_seq_one_letter_code
_entity_poly.pdbx_strand_id
1 'polypeptide(L)'
;MDNNQYTDYLLENFNIKVVVDWTAASGNDYTQKVALCIASNTLPDAMTVSREYMLKAAKAGQLYDLTDLFQKVQSDQVKEVMDSTDGQAIAEASVDGRQYAIPAVEVETGSVQVLNVRQDWLDEYGLDAPKTLDDVENIAKVFAEKKPAGEDTIPLAGPDKNTKCYTSFLDTGTTTGGFDAVFTANGAYPGLFLKDDDGNVTYGTDSDATRSTLERLADWYAKGYIDPEMGTRDSTIEQINAGKVGMFFGAWWVSGYGIGDAYRNEPDANWQTYPIYTDDGEWNVRLGSATTGYCVINKNVSEDVAKAVIIMANVLLRDESKFDVSEQPLSFWPVRTLMAPADECEYTYHELIKVLNGETKPEDYAGVSSAYKLLANDVSVIKDTVPGYEKDKQLSIEDFSTENFGNFQRMYSLLVGDRPYATTEVNNKVRSCIFSQTATMEKKWANLQSMENEMVMKVITGKSDISAYDEFVKNWKSEGGDTILEEVEEY
;
A
#
# COMPACT_ATOMS: atom_id res chain seq x y z
N MET A 1 16.36 -25.10 2.55
CA MET A 1 15.04 -24.64 2.09
C MET A 1 14.20 -25.72 1.43
N ASP A 2 14.79 -26.81 0.99
CA ASP A 2 14.08 -27.89 0.27
C ASP A 2 13.29 -28.84 1.16
N ASN A 3 13.43 -28.73 2.49
CA ASN A 3 12.70 -29.53 3.49
C ASN A 3 12.13 -28.60 4.54
N ASN A 4 10.89 -28.24 4.38
CA ASN A 4 10.11 -27.45 5.32
C ASN A 4 8.64 -27.88 5.25
N GLN A 5 7.80 -27.44 6.20
CA GLN A 5 6.39 -27.82 6.26
C GLN A 5 5.64 -27.60 4.93
N TYR A 6 6.00 -26.58 4.16
CA TYR A 6 5.34 -26.25 2.90
C TYR A 6 5.71 -27.22 1.78
N THR A 7 7.01 -27.52 1.62
CA THR A 7 7.48 -28.45 0.59
C THR A 7 7.03 -29.87 0.86
N ASP A 8 6.99 -30.28 2.14
CA ASP A 8 6.48 -31.57 2.57
C ASP A 8 4.97 -31.67 2.30
N TYR A 9 4.19 -30.64 2.64
CA TYR A 9 2.77 -30.59 2.37
C TYR A 9 2.44 -30.67 0.86
N LEU A 10 3.18 -29.95 0.04
CA LEU A 10 3.04 -29.97 -1.43
C LEU A 10 3.35 -31.36 -2.00
N LEU A 11 4.40 -32.01 -1.50
CA LEU A 11 4.78 -33.36 -1.94
C LEU A 11 3.74 -34.39 -1.54
N GLU A 12 3.32 -34.40 -0.27
CA GLU A 12 2.42 -35.40 0.28
C GLU A 12 1.01 -35.31 -0.28
N ASN A 13 0.48 -34.10 -0.46
CA ASN A 13 -0.92 -33.90 -0.83
C ASN A 13 -1.13 -33.68 -2.32
N PHE A 14 -0.12 -33.19 -3.06
CA PHE A 14 -0.25 -32.81 -4.47
C PHE A 14 0.78 -33.48 -5.38
N ASN A 15 1.66 -34.29 -4.84
CA ASN A 15 2.78 -34.90 -5.55
C ASN A 15 3.67 -33.86 -6.28
N ILE A 16 3.80 -32.67 -5.71
CA ILE A 16 4.64 -31.57 -6.21
C ILE A 16 5.94 -31.59 -5.41
N LYS A 17 7.04 -31.97 -6.05
CA LYS A 17 8.38 -31.91 -5.50
C LYS A 17 9.02 -30.59 -5.85
N VAL A 18 9.30 -29.78 -4.84
CA VAL A 18 10.02 -28.51 -4.99
C VAL A 18 11.52 -28.74 -4.82
N VAL A 19 12.32 -28.15 -5.69
CA VAL A 19 13.78 -28.09 -5.61
C VAL A 19 14.19 -26.62 -5.74
N VAL A 20 14.86 -26.09 -4.71
CA VAL A 20 15.34 -24.70 -4.74
C VAL A 20 16.65 -24.64 -5.53
N ASP A 21 16.60 -24.03 -6.68
CA ASP A 21 17.75 -23.91 -7.60
C ASP A 21 18.80 -22.93 -7.02
N TRP A 22 18.35 -21.81 -6.43
CA TRP A 22 19.22 -20.84 -5.78
C TRP A 22 18.47 -20.00 -4.73
N THR A 23 19.23 -19.36 -3.85
CA THR A 23 18.75 -18.41 -2.85
C THR A 23 19.59 -17.14 -2.91
N ALA A 24 19.08 -16.04 -2.36
CA ALA A 24 19.78 -14.78 -2.21
C ALA A 24 19.77 -14.32 -0.74
N ALA A 25 20.82 -13.61 -0.33
CA ALA A 25 20.99 -13.13 1.03
C ALA A 25 20.17 -11.87 1.34
N SER A 26 19.85 -11.09 0.32
CA SER A 26 19.08 -9.83 0.43
C SER A 26 18.18 -9.63 -0.79
N GLY A 27 17.27 -8.65 -0.71
CA GLY A 27 16.44 -8.24 -1.85
C GLY A 27 17.26 -7.72 -3.04
N ASN A 28 18.33 -6.99 -2.78
CA ASN A 28 19.24 -6.51 -3.82
C ASN A 28 19.96 -7.67 -4.52
N ASP A 29 20.47 -8.65 -3.76
CA ASP A 29 21.12 -9.84 -4.32
C ASP A 29 20.13 -10.66 -5.15
N TYR A 30 18.88 -10.77 -4.67
CA TYR A 30 17.80 -11.42 -5.41
C TYR A 30 17.55 -10.74 -6.75
N THR A 31 17.39 -9.43 -6.77
CA THR A 31 17.15 -8.63 -7.97
C THR A 31 18.29 -8.77 -8.99
N GLN A 32 19.55 -8.72 -8.53
CA GLN A 32 20.71 -8.95 -9.40
C GLN A 32 20.73 -10.36 -9.99
N LYS A 33 20.37 -11.37 -9.18
CA LYS A 33 20.30 -12.77 -9.66
C LYS A 33 19.21 -12.96 -10.69
N VAL A 34 18.03 -12.36 -10.49
CA VAL A 34 16.92 -12.34 -11.46
C VAL A 34 17.38 -11.72 -12.79
N ALA A 35 18.00 -10.54 -12.74
CA ALA A 35 18.53 -9.85 -13.92
C ALA A 35 19.50 -10.74 -14.70
N LEU A 36 20.42 -11.42 -13.98
CA LEU A 36 21.39 -12.36 -14.59
C LEU A 36 20.70 -13.56 -15.24
N CYS A 37 19.72 -14.17 -14.58
CA CYS A 37 18.98 -15.31 -15.13
C CYS A 37 18.26 -14.94 -16.43
N ILE A 38 17.64 -13.76 -16.49
CA ILE A 38 16.97 -13.25 -17.71
C ILE A 38 18.00 -12.98 -18.80
N ALA A 39 19.10 -12.27 -18.49
CA ALA A 39 20.13 -11.91 -19.46
C ALA A 39 20.82 -13.16 -20.07
N SER A 40 21.03 -14.19 -19.26
CA SER A 40 21.67 -15.45 -19.71
C SER A 40 20.70 -16.50 -20.23
N ASN A 41 19.38 -16.24 -20.19
CA ASN A 41 18.32 -17.20 -20.52
C ASN A 41 18.43 -18.51 -19.71
N THR A 42 18.68 -18.37 -18.40
CA THR A 42 18.82 -19.49 -17.45
C THR A 42 17.80 -19.37 -16.33
N LEU A 43 16.53 -19.15 -16.70
CA LEU A 43 15.43 -19.09 -15.75
C LEU A 43 15.23 -20.45 -15.08
N PRO A 44 15.01 -20.52 -13.75
CA PRO A 44 14.45 -21.72 -13.13
C PRO A 44 13.05 -22.02 -13.69
N ASP A 45 12.44 -23.14 -13.29
CA ASP A 45 11.09 -23.49 -13.73
C ASP A 45 10.08 -22.39 -13.40
N ALA A 46 10.17 -21.81 -12.20
CA ALA A 46 9.39 -20.64 -11.79
C ALA A 46 10.16 -19.75 -10.83
N MET A 47 9.84 -18.46 -10.81
CA MET A 47 10.35 -17.48 -9.83
C MET A 47 9.41 -16.29 -9.72
N THR A 48 9.47 -15.57 -8.60
CA THR A 48 8.73 -14.31 -8.41
C THR A 48 9.61 -13.11 -8.78
N VAL A 49 9.09 -12.19 -9.58
CA VAL A 49 9.84 -11.04 -10.11
C VAL A 49 9.02 -9.75 -10.00
N SER A 50 9.66 -8.58 -10.16
CA SER A 50 8.96 -7.32 -10.38
C SER A 50 8.32 -7.26 -11.78
N ARG A 51 7.39 -6.32 -11.99
CA ARG A 51 6.76 -6.12 -13.31
C ARG A 51 7.79 -5.86 -14.39
N GLU A 52 8.79 -5.04 -14.11
CA GLU A 52 9.90 -4.74 -15.05
C GLU A 52 10.56 -6.02 -15.58
N TYR A 53 10.95 -6.94 -14.69
CA TYR A 53 11.61 -8.18 -15.08
C TYR A 53 10.65 -9.16 -15.76
N MET A 54 9.39 -9.19 -15.36
CA MET A 54 8.35 -9.95 -16.08
C MET A 54 8.22 -9.48 -17.53
N LEU A 55 8.10 -8.16 -17.75
CA LEU A 55 8.00 -7.57 -19.10
C LEU A 55 9.25 -7.85 -19.93
N LYS A 56 10.46 -7.71 -19.35
CA LYS A 56 11.72 -8.04 -20.05
C LYS A 56 11.78 -9.50 -20.51
N ALA A 57 11.44 -10.43 -19.62
CA ALA A 57 11.46 -11.86 -19.90
C ALA A 57 10.36 -12.25 -20.91
N ALA A 58 9.16 -11.64 -20.83
CA ALA A 58 8.07 -11.86 -21.80
C ALA A 58 8.47 -11.38 -23.20
N LYS A 59 8.97 -10.14 -23.33
CA LYS A 59 9.46 -9.57 -24.60
C LYS A 59 10.61 -10.40 -25.20
N ALA A 60 11.47 -10.99 -24.35
CA ALA A 60 12.52 -11.91 -24.77
C ALA A 60 12.00 -13.32 -25.16
N GLY A 61 10.71 -13.57 -25.02
CA GLY A 61 10.06 -14.84 -25.32
C GLY A 61 10.54 -15.98 -24.41
N GLN A 62 10.84 -15.71 -23.15
CA GLN A 62 11.36 -16.68 -22.16
C GLN A 62 10.26 -17.25 -21.25
N LEU A 63 9.05 -16.67 -21.26
CA LEU A 63 7.97 -17.03 -20.36
C LEU A 63 6.92 -17.92 -21.01
N TYR A 64 6.30 -18.76 -20.18
CA TYR A 64 5.18 -19.61 -20.55
C TYR A 64 3.92 -18.74 -20.71
N ASP A 65 3.15 -18.95 -21.78
CA ASP A 65 1.85 -18.31 -22.00
C ASP A 65 0.80 -18.98 -21.09
N LEU A 66 0.34 -18.24 -20.08
CA LEU A 66 -0.60 -18.72 -19.08
C LEU A 66 -2.07 -18.43 -19.43
N THR A 67 -2.35 -17.70 -20.52
CA THR A 67 -3.67 -17.16 -20.84
C THR A 67 -4.79 -18.18 -20.68
N ASP A 68 -4.66 -19.35 -21.30
CA ASP A 68 -5.68 -20.39 -21.21
C ASP A 68 -5.48 -21.30 -19.98
N LEU A 69 -4.23 -21.56 -19.60
CA LEU A 69 -3.90 -22.52 -18.56
C LEU A 69 -4.30 -22.00 -17.18
N PHE A 70 -4.04 -20.73 -16.90
CA PHE A 70 -4.39 -20.11 -15.64
C PHE A 70 -5.91 -20.17 -15.40
N GLN A 71 -6.70 -19.80 -16.40
CA GLN A 71 -8.17 -19.84 -16.32
C GLN A 71 -8.73 -21.26 -16.06
N LYS A 72 -8.03 -22.29 -16.52
CA LYS A 72 -8.46 -23.69 -16.34
C LYS A 72 -8.06 -24.30 -15.00
N VAL A 73 -7.00 -23.81 -14.38
CA VAL A 73 -6.37 -24.45 -13.22
C VAL A 73 -6.51 -23.61 -11.93
N GLN A 74 -6.73 -22.31 -12.05
CA GLN A 74 -6.97 -21.46 -10.87
C GLN A 74 -8.18 -21.98 -10.08
N SER A 75 -8.11 -21.89 -8.74
CA SER A 75 -9.23 -22.21 -7.87
C SER A 75 -10.28 -21.09 -7.90
N ASP A 76 -11.50 -21.38 -7.41
CA ASP A 76 -12.55 -20.37 -7.28
C ASP A 76 -12.11 -19.21 -6.40
N GLN A 77 -11.33 -19.46 -5.32
CA GLN A 77 -10.80 -18.41 -4.45
C GLN A 77 -9.78 -17.52 -5.17
N VAL A 78 -8.87 -18.11 -5.97
CA VAL A 78 -7.92 -17.32 -6.78
C VAL A 78 -8.65 -16.49 -7.82
N LYS A 79 -9.70 -17.06 -8.43
CA LYS A 79 -10.56 -16.32 -9.35
C LYS A 79 -11.26 -15.15 -8.66
N GLU A 80 -11.80 -15.35 -7.45
CA GLU A 80 -12.42 -14.31 -6.63
C GLU A 80 -11.44 -13.16 -6.35
N VAL A 81 -10.18 -13.49 -6.00
CA VAL A 81 -9.13 -12.47 -5.84
C VAL A 81 -8.85 -11.71 -7.14
N MET A 82 -8.75 -12.40 -8.29
CA MET A 82 -8.52 -11.72 -9.58
C MET A 82 -9.68 -10.81 -9.95
N ASP A 83 -10.92 -11.30 -9.76
CA ASP A 83 -12.14 -10.57 -10.08
C ASP A 83 -12.30 -9.30 -9.19
N SER A 84 -11.83 -9.33 -7.94
CA SER A 84 -11.89 -8.17 -7.02
C SER A 84 -11.08 -6.96 -7.48
N THR A 85 -10.19 -7.15 -8.47
CA THR A 85 -9.37 -6.06 -9.04
C THR A 85 -9.96 -5.45 -10.32
N ASP A 86 -11.19 -5.79 -10.68
CA ASP A 86 -11.82 -5.37 -11.95
C ASP A 86 -10.96 -5.68 -13.19
N GLY A 87 -10.18 -6.77 -13.13
CA GLY A 87 -9.28 -7.23 -14.19
C GLY A 87 -7.91 -6.55 -14.23
N GLN A 88 -7.65 -5.58 -13.36
CA GLN A 88 -6.39 -4.85 -13.33
C GLN A 88 -5.19 -5.79 -13.09
N ALA A 89 -5.28 -6.72 -12.14
CA ALA A 89 -4.19 -7.65 -11.84
C ALA A 89 -3.79 -8.51 -13.04
N ILE A 90 -4.77 -9.00 -13.80
CA ILE A 90 -4.51 -9.77 -15.03
C ILE A 90 -3.94 -8.87 -16.13
N ALA A 91 -4.45 -7.65 -16.28
CA ALA A 91 -3.91 -6.69 -17.24
C ALA A 91 -2.44 -6.37 -16.95
N GLU A 92 -2.08 -6.16 -15.69
CA GLU A 92 -0.70 -5.91 -15.26
C GLU A 92 0.22 -7.12 -15.46
N ALA A 93 -0.31 -8.36 -15.40
CA ALA A 93 0.42 -9.60 -15.66
C ALA A 93 0.47 -10.00 -17.15
N SER A 94 -0.04 -9.15 -18.06
CA SER A 94 -0.19 -9.42 -19.47
C SER A 94 0.71 -8.53 -20.35
N VAL A 95 1.08 -9.06 -21.52
CA VAL A 95 1.78 -8.35 -22.61
C VAL A 95 1.08 -8.71 -23.91
N ASP A 96 0.72 -7.72 -24.71
CA ASP A 96 0.01 -7.91 -26.01
C ASP A 96 -1.23 -8.81 -25.87
N GLY A 97 -1.99 -8.64 -24.77
CA GLY A 97 -3.20 -9.41 -24.47
C GLY A 97 -2.99 -10.86 -24.04
N ARG A 98 -1.75 -11.27 -23.75
CA ARG A 98 -1.39 -12.61 -23.26
C ARG A 98 -0.86 -12.54 -21.84
N GLN A 99 -1.37 -13.38 -20.95
CA GLN A 99 -0.93 -13.48 -19.56
C GLN A 99 0.38 -14.28 -19.45
N TYR A 100 1.41 -13.69 -18.81
CA TYR A 100 2.74 -14.30 -18.63
C TYR A 100 3.14 -14.51 -17.16
N ALA A 101 2.29 -14.13 -16.23
CA ALA A 101 2.57 -14.34 -14.81
C ALA A 101 1.29 -14.63 -14.01
N ILE A 102 1.46 -15.21 -12.82
CA ILE A 102 0.46 -15.24 -11.77
C ILE A 102 0.69 -14.01 -10.91
N PRO A 103 -0.22 -13.01 -10.87
CA PRO A 103 -0.04 -11.80 -10.09
C PRO A 103 -0.25 -12.03 -8.59
N ALA A 104 0.55 -11.40 -7.76
CA ALA A 104 0.30 -11.27 -6.33
C ALA A 104 -0.57 -10.02 -6.10
N VAL A 105 -1.78 -10.21 -5.60
CA VAL A 105 -2.77 -9.13 -5.38
C VAL A 105 -2.76 -8.71 -3.93
N GLU A 106 -2.77 -7.40 -3.69
CA GLU A 106 -2.88 -6.79 -2.36
C GLU A 106 -4.16 -5.97 -2.21
N VAL A 107 -4.49 -5.69 -0.94
CA VAL A 107 -5.64 -4.86 -0.58
C VAL A 107 -5.48 -3.43 -1.12
N GLU A 108 -6.53 -2.92 -1.75
CA GLU A 108 -6.52 -1.61 -2.42
C GLU A 108 -6.27 -0.47 -1.43
N THR A 109 -6.91 -0.54 -0.26
CA THR A 109 -6.78 0.45 0.82
C THR A 109 -5.33 0.59 1.35
N GLY A 110 -4.45 -0.39 1.10
CA GLY A 110 -3.02 -0.33 1.45
C GLY A 110 -2.26 0.82 0.77
N SER A 111 -2.78 1.32 -0.36
CA SER A 111 -2.22 2.46 -1.09
C SER A 111 -2.89 3.81 -0.76
N VAL A 112 -3.95 3.81 0.06
CA VAL A 112 -4.70 5.02 0.44
C VAL A 112 -4.16 5.59 1.74
N GLN A 113 -3.93 6.90 1.77
CA GLN A 113 -3.65 7.62 3.00
C GLN A 113 -4.93 8.16 3.63
N VAL A 114 -5.06 7.95 4.94
CA VAL A 114 -6.02 8.63 5.80
C VAL A 114 -5.28 9.49 6.83
N LEU A 115 -5.92 10.55 7.30
CA LEU A 115 -5.39 11.34 8.40
C LEU A 115 -5.63 10.61 9.71
N ASN A 116 -4.57 10.32 10.45
CA ASN A 116 -4.61 9.86 11.83
C ASN A 116 -4.46 11.07 12.74
N VAL A 117 -5.34 11.21 13.72
CA VAL A 117 -5.33 12.34 14.67
C VAL A 117 -5.58 11.89 16.09
N ARG A 118 -4.94 12.54 17.06
CA ARG A 118 -5.19 12.43 18.49
C ARG A 118 -6.57 13.03 18.80
N GLN A 119 -7.60 12.19 18.80
CA GLN A 119 -8.96 12.59 19.09
C GLN A 119 -9.09 13.16 20.52
N ASP A 120 -8.38 12.55 21.46
CA ASP A 120 -8.30 13.04 22.84
C ASP A 120 -7.77 14.48 22.92
N TRP A 121 -6.84 14.90 22.07
CA TRP A 121 -6.40 16.29 21.98
C TRP A 121 -7.45 17.19 21.30
N LEU A 122 -8.16 16.68 20.28
CA LEU A 122 -9.28 17.44 19.70
C LEU A 122 -10.35 17.72 20.76
N ASP A 123 -10.72 16.70 21.52
CA ASP A 123 -11.74 16.78 22.57
C ASP A 123 -11.32 17.75 23.69
N GLU A 124 -10.04 17.69 24.11
CA GLU A 124 -9.48 18.59 25.14
C GLU A 124 -9.57 20.06 24.72
N TYR A 125 -9.33 20.38 23.46
CA TYR A 125 -9.33 21.76 22.96
C TYR A 125 -10.64 22.17 22.29
N GLY A 126 -11.65 21.29 22.26
CA GLY A 126 -12.97 21.57 21.68
C GLY A 126 -12.93 21.78 20.17
N LEU A 127 -12.11 20.99 19.49
CA LEU A 127 -11.97 21.00 18.02
C LEU A 127 -12.84 19.94 17.39
N ASP A 128 -13.46 20.27 16.27
CA ASP A 128 -14.21 19.33 15.46
C ASP A 128 -13.26 18.39 14.70
N ALA A 129 -13.78 17.20 14.32
CA ALA A 129 -13.10 16.27 13.44
C ALA A 129 -12.78 16.92 12.09
N PRO A 130 -11.56 16.75 11.54
CA PRO A 130 -11.16 17.40 10.30
C PRO A 130 -11.89 16.80 9.10
N LYS A 131 -12.22 17.67 8.13
CA LYS A 131 -12.82 17.31 6.85
C LYS A 131 -12.01 17.82 5.66
N THR A 132 -11.46 19.01 5.75
CA THR A 132 -10.75 19.71 4.69
C THR A 132 -9.30 20.01 5.09
N LEU A 133 -8.49 20.45 4.14
CA LEU A 133 -7.13 20.93 4.42
C LEU A 133 -7.11 22.15 5.34
N ASP A 134 -8.13 22.99 5.30
CA ASP A 134 -8.24 24.14 6.19
C ASP A 134 -8.54 23.72 7.65
N ASP A 135 -9.31 22.64 7.85
CA ASP A 135 -9.49 22.04 9.17
C ASP A 135 -8.18 21.47 9.71
N VAL A 136 -7.42 20.76 8.86
CA VAL A 136 -6.08 20.23 9.22
C VAL A 136 -5.16 21.38 9.65
N GLU A 137 -5.14 22.49 8.89
CA GLU A 137 -4.34 23.67 9.22
C GLU A 137 -4.75 24.28 10.57
N ASN A 138 -6.06 24.42 10.81
CA ASN A 138 -6.57 24.95 12.07
C ASN A 138 -6.19 24.09 13.27
N ILE A 139 -6.32 22.74 13.14
CA ILE A 139 -5.92 21.80 14.19
C ILE A 139 -4.42 21.89 14.43
N ALA A 140 -3.60 21.89 13.37
CA ALA A 140 -2.15 22.02 13.49
C ALA A 140 -1.74 23.31 14.19
N LYS A 141 -2.41 24.43 13.88
CA LYS A 141 -2.21 25.71 14.57
C LYS A 141 -2.48 25.60 16.07
N VAL A 142 -3.63 25.03 16.45
CA VAL A 142 -3.99 24.88 17.87
C VAL A 142 -2.99 23.98 18.58
N PHE A 143 -2.58 22.86 17.99
CA PHE A 143 -1.57 21.99 18.60
C PHE A 143 -0.20 22.66 18.73
N ALA A 144 0.20 23.49 17.74
CA ALA A 144 1.42 24.29 17.83
C ALA A 144 1.37 25.33 18.97
N GLU A 145 0.21 25.95 19.18
CA GLU A 145 0.00 26.95 20.24
C GLU A 145 -0.15 26.34 21.64
N LYS A 146 -0.88 25.23 21.75
CA LYS A 146 -1.23 24.58 23.02
C LYS A 146 -0.17 23.62 23.52
N LYS A 147 0.62 23.02 22.60
CA LYS A 147 1.70 22.09 22.92
C LYS A 147 1.28 20.94 23.84
N PRO A 148 0.32 20.09 23.42
CA PRO A 148 -0.21 18.99 24.27
C PRO A 148 0.88 18.05 24.81
N ALA A 149 1.94 17.80 24.05
CA ALA A 149 3.10 17.00 24.46
C ALA A 149 4.27 17.86 24.98
N GLY A 150 4.01 19.12 25.42
CA GLY A 150 5.04 20.07 25.82
C GLY A 150 5.80 20.69 24.65
N GLU A 151 7.03 21.13 24.89
CA GLU A 151 7.84 21.84 23.88
C GLU A 151 8.18 20.98 22.66
N ASP A 152 8.14 19.65 22.80
CA ASP A 152 8.43 18.68 21.75
C ASP A 152 7.19 18.32 20.88
N THR A 153 6.07 19.03 21.05
CA THR A 153 4.85 18.77 20.26
C THR A 153 5.11 18.96 18.78
N ILE A 154 4.75 17.93 18.01
CA ILE A 154 4.75 17.91 16.55
C ILE A 154 3.28 17.95 16.11
N PRO A 155 2.76 19.09 15.62
CA PRO A 155 1.35 19.19 15.25
C PRO A 155 0.97 18.21 14.13
N LEU A 156 1.74 18.21 13.03
CA LEU A 156 1.62 17.30 11.90
C LEU A 156 2.99 16.70 11.61
N ALA A 157 3.09 15.37 11.66
CA ALA A 157 4.31 14.68 11.25
C ALA A 157 4.54 14.80 9.75
N GLY A 158 5.81 14.87 9.36
CA GLY A 158 6.27 14.77 7.99
C GLY A 158 7.02 13.46 7.73
N PRO A 159 7.49 13.21 6.49
CA PRO A 159 8.31 12.05 6.15
C PRO A 159 9.65 12.07 6.90
N ASP A 160 10.17 10.89 7.21
CA ASP A 160 11.53 10.73 7.73
C ASP A 160 12.58 10.72 6.60
N LYS A 161 13.85 10.51 6.93
CA LYS A 161 14.96 10.51 5.94
C LYS A 161 14.88 9.35 4.93
N ASN A 162 14.09 8.31 5.19
CA ASN A 162 13.99 7.13 4.36
C ASN A 162 12.69 7.12 3.52
N THR A 163 11.77 8.06 3.79
CA THR A 163 10.48 8.16 3.13
C THR A 163 10.38 9.41 2.27
N LYS A 164 9.46 9.40 1.30
CA LYS A 164 9.23 10.51 0.38
C LYS A 164 8.03 11.34 0.85
N CYS A 165 7.91 12.57 0.35
CA CYS A 165 6.73 13.41 0.59
C CYS A 165 5.46 12.83 -0.03
N TYR A 166 5.58 12.14 -1.13
CA TYR A 166 4.51 11.41 -1.81
C TYR A 166 5.07 10.18 -2.54
N THR A 167 4.18 9.28 -2.89
CA THR A 167 4.51 8.03 -3.57
C THR A 167 4.50 8.21 -5.09
N SER A 168 5.32 7.45 -5.81
CA SER A 168 5.40 7.48 -7.27
C SER A 168 4.61 6.33 -7.90
N PHE A 169 4.49 6.35 -9.22
CA PHE A 169 3.83 5.29 -10.00
C PHE A 169 4.45 3.90 -9.85
N LEU A 170 5.68 3.80 -9.33
CA LEU A 170 6.35 2.52 -9.07
C LEU A 170 6.08 1.98 -7.65
N ASP A 171 5.49 2.79 -6.77
CA ASP A 171 5.21 2.41 -5.39
C ASP A 171 3.82 1.76 -5.31
N THR A 172 3.72 0.60 -4.66
CA THR A 172 2.45 -0.15 -4.50
C THR A 172 1.66 0.30 -3.27
N GLY A 173 2.35 0.72 -2.20
CA GLY A 173 1.75 1.21 -0.96
C GLY A 173 1.87 2.71 -0.81
N THR A 174 1.60 3.21 0.40
CA THR A 174 1.81 4.61 0.78
C THR A 174 2.79 4.71 1.96
N THR A 175 3.27 5.91 2.26
CA THR A 175 4.26 6.17 3.32
C THR A 175 3.60 6.78 4.56
N THR A 176 4.07 6.40 5.76
CA THR A 176 3.68 7.07 7.00
C THR A 176 4.37 8.44 7.09
N GLY A 177 3.57 9.48 7.33
CA GLY A 177 4.05 10.87 7.35
C GLY A 177 4.23 11.51 5.97
N GLY A 178 3.97 10.78 4.86
CA GLY A 178 3.88 11.38 3.52
C GLY A 178 2.64 12.25 3.37
N PHE A 179 2.52 12.97 2.28
CA PHE A 179 1.47 13.97 2.04
C PHE A 179 0.58 13.63 0.84
N ASP A 180 0.52 12.35 0.40
CA ASP A 180 -0.35 11.96 -0.73
C ASP A 180 -1.78 12.49 -0.57
N ALA A 181 -2.38 12.35 0.64
CA ALA A 181 -3.73 12.82 0.91
C ALA A 181 -3.86 14.36 0.86
N VAL A 182 -2.80 15.11 1.17
CA VAL A 182 -2.80 16.57 1.02
C VAL A 182 -2.83 16.96 -0.45
N PHE A 183 -2.07 16.25 -1.27
CA PHE A 183 -2.07 16.47 -2.72
C PHE A 183 -3.41 16.09 -3.34
N THR A 184 -3.96 14.90 -3.03
CA THR A 184 -5.22 14.45 -3.63
C THR A 184 -6.42 15.30 -3.20
N ALA A 185 -6.43 15.81 -1.96
CA ALA A 185 -7.45 16.76 -1.50
C ALA A 185 -7.37 18.13 -2.21
N ASN A 186 -6.25 18.45 -2.85
CA ASN A 186 -6.09 19.63 -3.71
C ASN A 186 -6.16 19.28 -5.22
N GLY A 187 -6.61 18.07 -5.57
CA GLY A 187 -6.72 17.62 -6.97
C GLY A 187 -5.39 17.35 -7.66
N ALA A 188 -4.31 17.17 -6.90
CA ALA A 188 -2.96 16.91 -7.40
C ALA A 188 -2.55 15.44 -7.24
N TYR A 189 -1.82 14.92 -8.22
CA TYR A 189 -1.36 13.53 -8.24
C TYR A 189 0.12 13.46 -8.64
N PRO A 190 1.03 14.08 -7.87
CA PRO A 190 2.44 14.07 -8.21
C PRO A 190 2.99 12.65 -8.25
N GLY A 191 4.00 12.43 -9.06
CA GLY A 191 4.64 11.11 -9.22
C GLY A 191 3.86 10.11 -10.08
N LEU A 192 2.64 10.44 -10.56
CA LEU A 192 1.83 9.60 -11.45
C LEU A 192 1.88 10.07 -12.90
N PHE A 193 1.80 9.14 -13.84
CA PHE A 193 1.50 9.43 -15.24
C PHE A 193 -0.01 9.28 -15.46
N LEU A 194 -0.66 10.33 -15.89
CA LEU A 194 -2.10 10.40 -16.05
C LEU A 194 -2.44 10.45 -17.53
N LYS A 195 -3.41 9.65 -17.97
CA LYS A 195 -3.89 9.59 -19.35
C LYS A 195 -5.32 10.10 -19.38
N ASP A 196 -5.60 11.09 -20.22
CA ASP A 196 -6.94 11.61 -20.42
C ASP A 196 -7.75 10.76 -21.42
N ASP A 197 -9.03 11.11 -21.61
CA ASP A 197 -9.95 10.41 -22.51
C ASP A 197 -9.52 10.49 -23.99
N ASP A 198 -8.73 11.52 -24.36
CA ASP A 198 -8.18 11.70 -25.70
C ASP A 198 -6.86 10.93 -25.90
N GLY A 199 -6.34 10.32 -24.85
CA GLY A 199 -5.12 9.52 -24.85
C GLY A 199 -3.84 10.32 -24.58
N ASN A 200 -3.93 11.60 -24.27
CA ASN A 200 -2.76 12.43 -23.95
C ASN A 200 -2.24 12.06 -22.55
N VAL A 201 -0.94 11.96 -22.41
CA VAL A 201 -0.28 11.65 -21.14
C VAL A 201 0.33 12.90 -20.53
N THR A 202 0.12 13.06 -19.23
CA THR A 202 0.72 14.12 -18.41
C THR A 202 1.44 13.54 -17.21
N TYR A 203 2.47 14.22 -16.73
CA TYR A 203 3.10 13.88 -15.45
C TYR A 203 2.48 14.72 -14.34
N GLY A 204 1.82 14.09 -13.38
CA GLY A 204 1.03 14.76 -12.34
C GLY A 204 1.83 15.74 -11.48
N THR A 205 3.16 15.56 -11.41
CA THR A 205 4.03 16.54 -10.74
C THR A 205 4.08 17.87 -11.50
N ASP A 206 3.94 17.87 -12.83
CA ASP A 206 3.85 19.08 -13.68
C ASP A 206 2.41 19.58 -13.77
N SER A 207 1.88 20.13 -12.68
CA SER A 207 0.52 20.67 -12.62
C SER A 207 0.41 21.87 -11.66
N ASP A 208 -0.50 22.80 -11.96
CA ASP A 208 -0.79 23.95 -11.09
C ASP A 208 -1.27 23.48 -9.69
N ALA A 209 -2.01 22.37 -9.62
CA ALA A 209 -2.47 21.79 -8.37
C ALA A 209 -1.30 21.28 -7.51
N THR A 210 -0.31 20.63 -8.12
CA THR A 210 0.93 20.22 -7.41
C THR A 210 1.71 21.44 -6.92
N ARG A 211 1.86 22.46 -7.77
CA ARG A 211 2.54 23.70 -7.41
C ARG A 211 1.89 24.38 -6.21
N SER A 212 0.58 24.57 -6.24
CA SER A 212 -0.17 25.22 -5.15
C SER A 212 -0.15 24.41 -3.86
N THR A 213 -0.14 23.08 -3.94
CA THR A 213 0.00 22.21 -2.77
C THR A 213 1.37 22.35 -2.13
N LEU A 214 2.44 22.44 -2.92
CA LEU A 214 3.79 22.72 -2.41
C LEU A 214 3.87 24.08 -1.70
N GLU A 215 3.20 25.12 -2.23
CA GLU A 215 3.12 26.43 -1.57
C GLU A 215 2.39 26.33 -0.21
N ARG A 216 1.28 25.57 -0.13
CA ARG A 216 0.55 25.32 1.14
C ARG A 216 1.43 24.59 2.16
N LEU A 217 2.11 23.52 1.75
CA LEU A 217 3.00 22.76 2.63
C LEU A 217 4.18 23.60 3.12
N ALA A 218 4.76 24.44 2.25
CA ALA A 218 5.83 25.39 2.62
C ALA A 218 5.33 26.44 3.64
N ASP A 219 4.13 26.94 3.47
CA ASP A 219 3.51 27.86 4.43
C ASP A 219 3.24 27.19 5.78
N TRP A 220 2.72 25.95 5.80
CA TRP A 220 2.52 25.17 7.02
C TRP A 220 3.85 24.88 7.74
N TYR A 221 4.90 24.53 6.98
CA TYR A 221 6.22 24.32 7.56
C TYR A 221 6.78 25.60 8.18
N ALA A 222 6.69 26.73 7.48
CA ALA A 222 7.15 28.03 7.96
C ALA A 222 6.42 28.51 9.24
N LYS A 223 5.14 28.14 9.38
CA LYS A 223 4.32 28.40 10.57
C LYS A 223 4.62 27.45 11.75
N GLY A 224 5.44 26.41 11.55
CA GLY A 224 5.73 25.39 12.55
C GLY A 224 4.60 24.39 12.75
N TYR A 225 3.74 24.18 11.76
CA TYR A 225 2.64 23.23 11.80
C TYR A 225 3.10 21.82 11.39
N ILE A 226 4.16 21.71 10.61
CA ILE A 226 4.80 20.45 10.23
C ILE A 226 6.08 20.27 11.05
N ASP A 227 6.45 19.00 11.31
CA ASP A 227 7.69 18.64 11.99
C ASP A 227 8.90 19.39 11.42
N PRO A 228 9.60 20.21 12.23
CA PRO A 228 10.75 20.98 11.75
C PRO A 228 11.94 20.12 11.33
N GLU A 229 11.97 18.84 11.75
CA GLU A 229 13.02 17.89 11.37
C GLU A 229 12.57 16.89 10.30
N MET A 230 11.44 17.15 9.62
CA MET A 230 10.99 16.28 8.51
C MET A 230 12.12 16.09 7.49
N GLY A 231 12.20 14.89 6.91
CA GLY A 231 13.26 14.50 5.96
C GLY A 231 14.64 14.30 6.57
N THR A 232 14.83 14.56 7.86
CA THR A 232 16.11 14.36 8.57
C THR A 232 15.99 13.42 9.76
N ARG A 233 14.80 13.22 10.31
CA ARG A 233 14.56 12.26 11.39
C ARG A 233 14.91 10.84 10.98
N ASP A 234 15.34 10.03 11.92
CA ASP A 234 15.59 8.61 11.71
C ASP A 234 14.28 7.84 11.50
N SER A 235 13.21 8.20 12.22
CA SER A 235 11.91 7.57 12.14
C SER A 235 10.78 8.49 12.60
N THR A 236 9.77 8.67 11.76
CA THR A 236 8.52 9.34 12.11
C THR A 236 7.72 8.51 13.12
N ILE A 237 7.69 7.19 12.96
CA ILE A 237 6.99 6.25 13.84
C ILE A 237 7.48 6.36 15.30
N GLU A 238 8.79 6.54 15.51
CA GLU A 238 9.32 6.72 16.86
C GLU A 238 8.77 7.98 17.56
N GLN A 239 8.55 9.08 16.83
CA GLN A 239 7.97 10.29 17.41
C GLN A 239 6.48 10.11 17.75
N ILE A 240 5.74 9.36 16.92
CA ILE A 240 4.36 8.98 17.19
C ILE A 240 4.29 8.10 18.44
N ASN A 241 5.12 7.06 18.51
CA ASN A 241 5.20 6.14 19.64
C ASN A 241 5.66 6.82 20.95
N ALA A 242 6.38 7.93 20.85
CA ALA A 242 6.78 8.75 22.01
C ALA A 242 5.71 9.75 22.46
N GLY A 243 4.50 9.72 21.88
CA GLY A 243 3.38 10.60 22.23
C GLY A 243 3.57 12.07 21.85
N LYS A 244 4.47 12.39 20.92
CA LYS A 244 4.81 13.78 20.55
C LYS A 244 3.98 14.32 19.39
N VAL A 245 3.36 13.46 18.62
CA VAL A 245 2.68 13.79 17.36
C VAL A 245 1.17 13.92 17.57
N GLY A 246 0.59 14.99 17.05
CA GLY A 246 -0.86 15.21 17.06
C GLY A 246 -1.58 14.63 15.85
N MET A 247 -0.97 14.74 14.68
CA MET A 247 -1.52 14.25 13.40
C MET A 247 -0.44 13.65 12.52
N PHE A 248 -0.82 12.65 11.72
CA PHE A 248 0.00 12.13 10.62
C PHE A 248 -0.87 11.48 9.55
N PHE A 249 -0.40 11.44 8.32
CA PHE A 249 -1.01 10.66 7.26
C PHE A 249 -0.38 9.27 7.17
N GLY A 250 -1.20 8.24 6.94
CA GLY A 250 -0.73 6.86 6.82
C GLY A 250 -1.80 5.93 6.27
N ALA A 251 -1.41 4.70 5.94
CA ALA A 251 -2.34 3.65 5.52
C ALA A 251 -3.16 3.14 6.71
N TRP A 252 -4.27 2.48 6.42
CA TRP A 252 -5.20 1.91 7.39
C TRP A 252 -4.54 1.08 8.51
N TRP A 253 -3.55 0.25 8.17
CA TRP A 253 -2.87 -0.64 9.11
C TRP A 253 -1.95 0.09 10.11
N VAL A 254 -1.53 1.30 9.78
CA VAL A 254 -0.63 2.07 10.65
C VAL A 254 -1.31 2.39 11.98
N SER A 255 -2.61 2.64 11.97
CA SER A 255 -3.41 2.97 13.17
C SER A 255 -3.34 1.92 14.29
N GLY A 256 -3.14 0.65 13.96
CA GLY A 256 -3.01 -0.43 14.94
C GLY A 256 -1.61 -1.04 14.97
N TYR A 257 -1.14 -1.52 13.82
CA TYR A 257 0.16 -2.20 13.75
C TYR A 257 1.35 -1.23 13.75
N GLY A 258 1.27 -0.15 12.97
CA GLY A 258 2.39 0.76 12.79
C GLY A 258 2.76 1.53 14.05
N ILE A 259 1.76 1.93 14.82
CA ILE A 259 1.91 2.70 16.06
C ILE A 259 1.57 1.90 17.32
N GLY A 260 1.75 0.58 17.27
CA GLY A 260 1.43 -0.29 18.41
C GLY A 260 2.10 0.10 19.72
N ASP A 261 3.32 0.62 19.68
CA ASP A 261 4.03 1.07 20.88
C ASP A 261 3.46 2.37 21.47
N ALA A 262 2.77 3.20 20.67
CA ALA A 262 2.07 4.37 21.18
C ALA A 262 1.03 3.96 22.24
N TYR A 263 0.24 2.90 21.96
CA TYR A 263 -0.76 2.39 22.91
C TYR A 263 -0.17 1.70 24.14
N ARG A 264 1.07 1.21 24.06
CA ARG A 264 1.79 0.68 25.23
C ARG A 264 2.34 1.80 26.11
N ASN A 265 2.77 2.89 25.50
CA ASN A 265 3.33 4.05 26.19
C ASN A 265 2.24 4.96 26.74
N GLU A 266 1.14 5.15 26.01
CA GLU A 266 -0.01 5.96 26.38
C GLU A 266 -1.31 5.16 26.10
N PRO A 267 -1.74 4.28 27.03
CA PRO A 267 -2.91 3.40 26.81
C PRO A 267 -4.22 4.14 26.52
N ASP A 268 -4.34 5.38 26.99
CA ASP A 268 -5.53 6.21 26.81
C ASP A 268 -5.47 7.10 25.55
N ALA A 269 -4.37 7.03 24.76
CA ALA A 269 -4.24 7.78 23.52
C ALA A 269 -5.26 7.31 22.48
N ASN A 270 -6.22 8.18 22.16
CA ASN A 270 -7.30 7.86 21.24
C ASN A 270 -6.98 8.34 19.81
N TRP A 271 -6.37 7.50 19.01
CA TRP A 271 -6.10 7.79 17.60
C TRP A 271 -7.34 7.47 16.76
N GLN A 272 -7.81 8.46 16.01
CA GLN A 272 -8.91 8.29 15.05
C GLN A 272 -8.46 8.61 13.64
N THR A 273 -9.16 8.05 12.65
CA THR A 273 -8.84 8.24 11.23
C THR A 273 -9.95 8.98 10.50
N TYR A 274 -9.55 9.86 9.59
CA TYR A 274 -10.49 10.68 8.82
C TYR A 274 -10.05 10.78 7.35
N PRO A 275 -11.01 10.74 6.39
CA PRO A 275 -10.76 11.15 5.01
C PRO A 275 -10.63 12.66 4.95
N ILE A 276 -9.81 13.19 4.05
CA ILE A 276 -9.72 14.62 3.79
C ILE A 276 -10.31 14.91 2.42
N TYR A 277 -11.34 15.72 2.41
CA TYR A 277 -12.09 16.08 1.22
C TYR A 277 -11.49 17.31 0.53
N THR A 278 -11.75 17.42 -0.76
CA THR A 278 -11.58 18.65 -1.52
C THR A 278 -12.55 19.75 -1.03
N ASP A 279 -12.36 21.00 -1.44
CA ASP A 279 -13.21 22.12 -1.05
C ASP A 279 -14.67 21.95 -1.54
N ASP A 280 -14.90 21.18 -2.59
CA ASP A 280 -16.23 20.85 -3.13
C ASP A 280 -16.83 19.57 -2.53
N GLY A 281 -16.14 18.94 -1.57
CA GLY A 281 -16.64 17.83 -0.76
C GLY A 281 -16.40 16.45 -1.35
N GLU A 282 -15.52 16.30 -2.33
CA GLU A 282 -15.14 15.03 -2.89
C GLU A 282 -13.97 14.40 -2.13
N TRP A 283 -13.99 13.09 -1.93
CA TRP A 283 -12.84 12.34 -1.45
C TRP A 283 -12.11 11.67 -2.61
N ASN A 284 -10.94 12.20 -2.91
CA ASN A 284 -10.08 11.71 -3.97
C ASN A 284 -8.91 10.93 -3.39
N VAL A 285 -8.58 9.79 -3.97
CA VAL A 285 -7.47 8.96 -3.53
C VAL A 285 -6.53 8.61 -4.68
N ARG A 286 -5.26 8.50 -4.36
CA ARG A 286 -4.28 7.85 -5.21
C ARG A 286 -4.31 6.35 -4.93
N LEU A 287 -4.27 5.54 -5.98
CA LEU A 287 -4.11 4.09 -5.88
C LEU A 287 -2.79 3.64 -6.51
N GLY A 288 -2.15 2.66 -5.86
CA GLY A 288 -0.98 1.98 -6.40
C GLY A 288 -1.32 0.93 -7.46
N SER A 289 -0.30 0.18 -7.90
CA SER A 289 -0.49 -1.06 -8.67
C SER A 289 -1.36 -2.04 -7.90
N ALA A 290 -2.24 -2.76 -8.59
CA ALA A 290 -3.05 -3.82 -7.97
C ALA A 290 -2.18 -5.04 -7.58
N THR A 291 -0.94 -5.09 -8.03
CA THR A 291 -0.05 -6.24 -7.86
C THR A 291 1.29 -5.83 -7.25
N THR A 292 1.78 -6.65 -6.31
CA THR A 292 3.07 -6.45 -5.64
C THR A 292 4.18 -7.34 -6.18
N GLY A 293 3.84 -8.33 -7.00
CA GLY A 293 4.81 -9.25 -7.58
C GLY A 293 4.19 -10.18 -8.62
N TYR A 294 5.04 -10.83 -9.39
CA TYR A 294 4.67 -11.63 -10.55
C TYR A 294 5.39 -12.96 -10.50
N CYS A 295 4.65 -14.06 -10.30
CA CYS A 295 5.22 -15.40 -10.43
C CYS A 295 5.25 -15.76 -11.92
N VAL A 296 6.45 -15.81 -12.47
CA VAL A 296 6.71 -16.18 -13.88
C VAL A 296 7.14 -17.63 -14.00
N ILE A 297 6.81 -18.25 -15.13
CA ILE A 297 7.10 -19.65 -15.44
C ILE A 297 7.95 -19.71 -16.72
N ASN A 298 9.03 -20.48 -16.70
CA ASN A 298 9.91 -20.67 -17.85
C ASN A 298 9.15 -21.36 -19.01
N LYS A 299 9.26 -20.82 -20.21
CA LYS A 299 8.57 -21.37 -21.40
C LYS A 299 8.93 -22.82 -21.75
N ASN A 300 10.09 -23.29 -21.28
CA ASN A 300 10.61 -24.62 -21.64
C ASN A 300 10.11 -25.75 -20.71
N VAL A 301 9.34 -25.41 -19.66
CA VAL A 301 8.76 -26.42 -18.78
C VAL A 301 7.61 -27.17 -19.48
N SER A 302 7.29 -28.37 -18.98
CA SER A 302 6.09 -29.07 -19.41
C SER A 302 4.82 -28.39 -18.86
N GLU A 303 3.69 -28.64 -19.53
CA GLU A 303 2.38 -28.13 -19.03
C GLU A 303 2.08 -28.63 -17.61
N ASP A 304 2.52 -29.84 -17.23
CA ASP A 304 2.34 -30.38 -15.88
C ASP A 304 3.13 -29.59 -14.82
N VAL A 305 4.34 -29.12 -15.16
CA VAL A 305 5.11 -28.23 -14.29
C VAL A 305 4.43 -26.85 -14.19
N ALA A 306 3.95 -26.31 -15.29
CA ALA A 306 3.21 -25.04 -15.26
C ALA A 306 1.92 -25.14 -14.42
N LYS A 307 1.17 -26.26 -14.55
CA LYS A 307 0.02 -26.56 -13.68
C LYS A 307 0.41 -26.65 -12.22
N ALA A 308 1.52 -27.31 -11.89
CA ALA A 308 2.00 -27.44 -10.52
C ALA A 308 2.23 -26.07 -9.87
N VAL A 309 2.82 -25.11 -10.59
CA VAL A 309 3.03 -23.73 -10.09
C VAL A 309 1.70 -23.03 -9.81
N ILE A 310 0.70 -23.15 -10.69
CA ILE A 310 -0.63 -22.58 -10.44
C ILE A 310 -1.30 -23.24 -9.23
N ILE A 311 -1.18 -24.57 -9.09
CA ILE A 311 -1.69 -25.30 -7.92
C ILE A 311 -1.01 -24.81 -6.63
N MET A 312 0.28 -24.50 -6.65
CA MET A 312 0.96 -23.93 -5.48
C MET A 312 0.35 -22.59 -5.05
N ALA A 313 -0.01 -21.72 -5.98
CA ALA A 313 -0.72 -20.47 -5.68
C ALA A 313 -2.12 -20.74 -5.07
N ASN A 314 -2.89 -21.68 -5.66
CA ASN A 314 -4.18 -22.09 -5.12
C ASN A 314 -4.07 -22.63 -3.68
N VAL A 315 -3.05 -23.45 -3.42
CA VAL A 315 -2.80 -24.06 -2.10
C VAL A 315 -2.42 -23.02 -1.08
N LEU A 316 -1.55 -22.06 -1.44
CA LEU A 316 -1.14 -21.00 -0.54
C LEU A 316 -2.35 -20.19 -0.05
N LEU A 317 -3.22 -19.78 -0.96
CA LEU A 317 -4.42 -19.01 -0.60
C LEU A 317 -5.39 -19.83 0.27
N ARG A 318 -5.67 -21.08 -0.12
CA ARG A 318 -6.66 -21.93 0.56
C ARG A 318 -6.20 -22.48 1.90
N ASP A 319 -4.93 -22.85 2.01
CA ASP A 319 -4.41 -23.69 3.08
C ASP A 319 -3.43 -22.97 4.01
N GLU A 320 -3.24 -21.64 3.86
CA GLU A 320 -2.30 -20.85 4.67
C GLU A 320 -2.51 -21.06 6.19
N SER A 321 -3.76 -21.11 6.62
CA SER A 321 -4.12 -21.30 8.03
C SER A 321 -3.74 -22.67 8.62
N LYS A 322 -3.34 -23.63 7.78
CA LYS A 322 -2.87 -24.97 8.23
C LYS A 322 -1.41 -24.99 8.66
N PHE A 323 -0.67 -23.93 8.37
CA PHE A 323 0.77 -23.86 8.59
C PHE A 323 1.10 -23.10 9.88
N ASP A 324 2.12 -23.57 10.58
CA ASP A 324 2.71 -22.83 11.71
C ASP A 324 3.70 -21.79 11.20
N VAL A 325 3.17 -20.57 10.99
CA VAL A 325 3.97 -19.45 10.51
C VAL A 325 4.90 -18.85 11.57
N SER A 326 4.75 -19.23 12.84
CA SER A 326 5.62 -18.76 13.92
C SER A 326 6.99 -19.45 13.91
N GLU A 327 7.02 -20.74 13.56
CA GLU A 327 8.26 -21.51 13.42
C GLU A 327 8.87 -21.39 12.02
N GLN A 328 8.02 -21.41 10.99
CA GLN A 328 8.42 -21.29 9.59
C GLN A 328 7.59 -20.24 8.88
N PRO A 329 8.07 -18.98 8.83
CA PRO A 329 7.37 -17.88 8.15
C PRO A 329 7.04 -18.19 6.69
N LEU A 330 5.99 -17.58 6.16
CA LEU A 330 5.56 -17.72 4.75
C LEU A 330 6.64 -17.34 3.72
N SER A 331 7.71 -16.67 4.16
CA SER A 331 8.88 -16.43 3.31
C SER A 331 9.60 -17.71 2.88
N PHE A 332 9.34 -18.85 3.56
CA PHE A 332 9.83 -20.16 3.15
C PHE A 332 8.94 -20.85 2.12
N TRP A 333 7.75 -20.30 1.81
CA TRP A 333 6.92 -20.82 0.72
C TRP A 333 7.66 -20.65 -0.60
N PRO A 334 7.82 -21.72 -1.40
CA PRO A 334 8.49 -21.62 -2.69
C PRO A 334 7.63 -20.83 -3.68
N VAL A 335 8.26 -19.91 -4.42
CA VAL A 335 7.59 -19.05 -5.41
C VAL A 335 6.39 -18.33 -4.80
N ARG A 336 6.63 -17.60 -3.72
CA ARG A 336 5.60 -16.92 -2.94
C ARG A 336 4.80 -15.95 -3.79
N THR A 337 3.51 -16.23 -3.94
CA THR A 337 2.54 -15.36 -4.61
C THR A 337 1.42 -15.10 -3.61
N LEU A 338 1.60 -14.08 -2.77
CA LEU A 338 0.57 -13.69 -1.81
C LEU A 338 -0.62 -13.12 -2.56
N MET A 339 -1.80 -13.47 -2.09
CA MET A 339 -3.07 -13.01 -2.65
C MET A 339 -4.05 -12.70 -1.52
N ALA A 340 -4.68 -11.53 -1.63
CA ALA A 340 -5.84 -11.13 -0.87
C ALA A 340 -6.81 -10.43 -1.83
N PRO A 341 -8.14 -10.52 -1.63
CA PRO A 341 -9.07 -9.69 -2.38
C PRO A 341 -8.74 -8.21 -2.21
N ALA A 342 -8.88 -7.42 -3.27
CA ALA A 342 -8.58 -6.00 -3.24
C ALA A 342 -9.40 -5.26 -2.17
N ASP A 343 -10.63 -5.74 -1.91
CA ASP A 343 -11.60 -5.22 -0.94
C ASP A 343 -11.59 -5.98 0.41
N GLU A 344 -10.52 -6.73 0.73
CA GLU A 344 -10.49 -7.56 1.96
C GLU A 344 -10.78 -6.76 3.22
N CYS A 345 -10.23 -5.54 3.34
CA CYS A 345 -10.39 -4.75 4.56
C CYS A 345 -11.82 -4.25 4.73
N GLU A 346 -12.40 -3.66 3.68
CA GLU A 346 -13.78 -3.16 3.68
C GLU A 346 -14.80 -4.28 3.89
N TYR A 347 -14.61 -5.41 3.18
CA TYR A 347 -15.47 -6.57 3.35
C TYR A 347 -15.40 -7.07 4.79
N THR A 348 -14.20 -7.24 5.33
CA THR A 348 -13.99 -7.69 6.71
C THR A 348 -14.58 -6.70 7.71
N TYR A 349 -14.38 -5.38 7.52
CA TYR A 349 -15.01 -4.35 8.35
C TYR A 349 -16.52 -4.56 8.47
N HIS A 350 -17.22 -4.71 7.34
CA HIS A 350 -18.68 -4.88 7.33
C HIS A 350 -19.12 -6.18 7.99
N GLU A 351 -18.41 -7.29 7.78
CA GLU A 351 -18.73 -8.56 8.42
C GLU A 351 -18.50 -8.53 9.94
N LEU A 352 -17.43 -7.86 10.40
CA LEU A 352 -17.18 -7.64 11.83
C LEU A 352 -18.30 -6.82 12.47
N ILE A 353 -18.79 -5.76 11.83
CA ILE A 353 -19.90 -4.95 12.31
C ILE A 353 -21.19 -5.78 12.38
N LYS A 354 -21.47 -6.67 11.43
CA LYS A 354 -22.63 -7.59 11.50
C LYS A 354 -22.55 -8.52 12.71
N VAL A 355 -21.36 -9.06 13.02
CA VAL A 355 -21.16 -9.92 14.19
C VAL A 355 -21.35 -9.12 15.50
N LEU A 356 -20.81 -7.91 15.57
CA LEU A 356 -20.98 -7.03 16.73
C LEU A 356 -22.44 -6.62 16.94
N ASN A 357 -23.16 -6.34 15.86
CA ASN A 357 -24.61 -6.06 15.90
C ASN A 357 -25.47 -7.31 16.23
N GLY A 358 -24.90 -8.52 16.21
CA GLY A 358 -25.64 -9.77 16.42
C GLY A 358 -26.48 -10.19 15.21
N GLU A 359 -26.23 -9.66 14.03
CA GLU A 359 -26.89 -10.01 12.77
C GLU A 359 -26.38 -11.35 12.24
N THR A 360 -25.11 -11.66 12.46
CA THR A 360 -24.45 -12.93 12.17
C THR A 360 -23.67 -13.43 13.39
N LYS A 361 -23.20 -14.67 13.33
CA LYS A 361 -22.41 -15.29 14.42
C LYS A 361 -21.09 -15.82 13.89
N PRO A 362 -20.04 -15.91 14.71
CA PRO A 362 -18.75 -16.47 14.30
C PRO A 362 -18.86 -17.87 13.67
N GLU A 363 -19.81 -18.69 14.13
CA GLU A 363 -20.04 -20.03 13.62
C GLU A 363 -20.50 -20.05 12.16
N ASP A 364 -21.12 -18.98 11.67
CA ASP A 364 -21.59 -18.85 10.29
C ASP A 364 -20.43 -18.75 9.29
N TYR A 365 -19.24 -18.37 9.76
CA TYR A 365 -17.99 -18.21 8.98
C TYR A 365 -17.04 -19.41 9.12
N ALA A 366 -17.24 -20.25 10.13
CA ALA A 366 -16.36 -21.39 10.42
C ALA A 366 -16.42 -22.45 9.30
N GLY A 367 -15.26 -22.75 8.71
CA GLY A 367 -15.15 -23.78 7.66
C GLY A 367 -15.69 -23.34 6.30
N VAL A 368 -16.07 -22.08 6.13
CA VAL A 368 -16.43 -21.52 4.82
C VAL A 368 -15.15 -21.33 4.01
N SER A 369 -15.12 -21.94 2.83
CA SER A 369 -14.02 -21.74 1.88
C SER A 369 -14.22 -20.39 1.16
N SER A 370 -13.33 -19.45 1.40
CA SER A 370 -13.43 -18.09 0.86
C SER A 370 -12.04 -17.54 0.54
N ALA A 371 -11.96 -16.60 -0.38
CA ALA A 371 -10.75 -15.82 -0.63
C ALA A 371 -10.39 -14.91 0.57
N TYR A 372 -11.37 -14.54 1.39
CA TYR A 372 -11.18 -13.75 2.63
C TYR A 372 -10.72 -14.63 3.78
N LYS A 373 -9.50 -15.16 3.65
CA LYS A 373 -8.94 -16.23 4.50
C LYS A 373 -8.80 -15.88 5.99
N LEU A 374 -8.68 -14.60 6.34
CA LEU A 374 -8.53 -14.13 7.72
C LEU A 374 -9.88 -13.91 8.42
N LEU A 375 -10.97 -13.79 7.68
CA LEU A 375 -12.29 -13.41 8.18
C LEU A 375 -12.78 -14.33 9.30
N ALA A 376 -12.69 -15.66 9.13
CA ALA A 376 -13.14 -16.60 10.14
C ALA A 376 -12.41 -16.44 11.48
N ASN A 377 -11.12 -16.12 11.46
CA ASN A 377 -10.35 -15.82 12.65
C ASN A 377 -10.77 -14.46 13.24
N ASP A 378 -10.87 -13.42 12.41
CA ASP A 378 -11.22 -12.07 12.83
C ASP A 378 -12.59 -12.04 13.53
N VAL A 379 -13.62 -12.69 12.96
CA VAL A 379 -14.96 -12.76 13.58
C VAL A 379 -14.99 -13.61 14.85
N SER A 380 -14.08 -14.57 15.01
CA SER A 380 -14.02 -15.41 16.20
C SER A 380 -13.52 -14.68 17.44
N VAL A 381 -12.70 -13.64 17.25
CA VAL A 381 -12.04 -12.87 18.34
C VAL A 381 -12.68 -11.51 18.58
N ILE A 382 -13.57 -11.05 17.68
CA ILE A 382 -14.04 -9.66 17.67
C ILE A 382 -14.74 -9.23 18.97
N LYS A 383 -15.62 -10.08 19.54
CA LYS A 383 -16.38 -9.72 20.74
C LYS A 383 -15.51 -9.64 21.98
N ASP A 384 -14.46 -10.44 22.06
CA ASP A 384 -13.51 -10.40 23.16
C ASP A 384 -12.54 -9.22 23.01
N THR A 385 -12.28 -8.81 21.77
CA THR A 385 -11.37 -7.70 21.45
C THR A 385 -12.07 -6.34 21.54
N VAL A 386 -13.40 -6.28 21.28
CA VAL A 386 -14.17 -5.02 21.32
C VAL A 386 -15.37 -5.17 22.27
N PRO A 387 -15.11 -5.41 23.57
CA PRO A 387 -16.18 -5.61 24.57
C PRO A 387 -17.03 -4.35 24.81
N GLY A 388 -16.49 -3.15 24.52
CA GLY A 388 -17.16 -1.87 24.68
C GLY A 388 -18.05 -1.45 23.49
N TYR A 389 -18.22 -2.31 22.48
CA TYR A 389 -19.01 -1.97 21.30
C TYR A 389 -20.44 -1.57 21.63
N GLU A 390 -20.83 -0.41 21.15
CA GLU A 390 -22.22 0.07 21.16
C GLU A 390 -22.63 0.42 19.72
N LYS A 391 -23.81 -0.08 19.31
CA LYS A 391 -24.32 0.17 17.94
C LYS A 391 -24.46 1.68 17.70
N ASP A 392 -24.08 2.10 16.51
CA ASP A 392 -24.12 3.49 16.03
C ASP A 392 -23.19 4.47 16.77
N LYS A 393 -22.36 4.00 17.71
CA LYS A 393 -21.31 4.78 18.34
C LYS A 393 -19.99 4.59 17.58
N GLN A 394 -19.29 5.69 17.36
CA GLN A 394 -17.90 5.60 16.85
C GLN A 394 -17.02 4.94 17.92
N LEU A 395 -16.29 3.91 17.53
CA LEU A 395 -15.36 3.22 18.43
C LEU A 395 -14.21 4.13 18.83
N SER A 396 -13.84 4.06 20.11
CA SER A 396 -12.69 4.73 20.72
C SER A 396 -11.75 3.71 21.35
N ILE A 397 -10.57 4.13 21.77
CA ILE A 397 -9.58 3.21 22.39
C ILE A 397 -10.16 2.46 23.59
N GLU A 398 -11.04 3.08 24.38
CA GLU A 398 -11.66 2.49 25.58
C GLU A 398 -12.60 1.32 25.28
N ASP A 399 -13.09 1.20 24.04
CA ASP A 399 -13.97 0.12 23.61
C ASP A 399 -13.21 -1.19 23.32
N PHE A 400 -11.88 -1.13 23.25
CA PHE A 400 -11.01 -2.25 22.90
C PHE A 400 -10.33 -2.87 24.11
N SER A 401 -10.19 -4.20 24.08
CA SER A 401 -9.34 -4.96 25.02
C SER A 401 -7.95 -5.13 24.44
N THR A 402 -6.93 -4.80 25.25
CA THR A 402 -5.51 -5.01 24.91
C THR A 402 -4.92 -6.29 25.49
N GLU A 403 -5.73 -7.19 26.10
CA GLU A 403 -5.26 -8.46 26.67
C GLU A 403 -4.52 -9.32 25.63
N ASN A 404 -5.09 -9.44 24.43
CA ASN A 404 -4.40 -9.98 23.26
C ASN A 404 -4.02 -8.81 22.35
N PHE A 405 -2.79 -8.33 22.50
CA PHE A 405 -2.32 -7.15 21.80
C PHE A 405 -2.30 -7.32 20.26
N GLY A 406 -2.04 -8.53 19.75
CA GLY A 406 -2.11 -8.81 18.30
C GLY A 406 -3.54 -8.68 17.76
N ASN A 407 -4.52 -9.23 18.48
CA ASN A 407 -5.93 -9.06 18.12
C ASN A 407 -6.36 -7.59 18.20
N PHE A 408 -5.93 -6.87 19.25
CA PHE A 408 -6.16 -5.44 19.38
C PHE A 408 -5.64 -4.68 18.15
N GLN A 409 -4.37 -4.87 17.78
CA GLN A 409 -3.77 -4.20 16.62
C GLN A 409 -4.55 -4.48 15.33
N ARG A 410 -4.93 -5.74 15.08
CA ARG A 410 -5.70 -6.15 13.89
C ARG A 410 -7.07 -5.48 13.89
N MET A 411 -7.82 -5.59 14.98
CA MET A 411 -9.18 -5.04 15.05
C MET A 411 -9.19 -3.51 15.02
N TYR A 412 -8.22 -2.86 15.65
CA TYR A 412 -8.09 -1.40 15.61
C TYR A 412 -7.75 -0.91 14.19
N SER A 413 -6.84 -1.61 13.51
CA SER A 413 -6.51 -1.29 12.11
C SER A 413 -7.74 -1.42 11.19
N LEU A 414 -8.55 -2.47 11.36
CA LEU A 414 -9.74 -2.67 10.54
C LEU A 414 -10.87 -1.70 10.91
N LEU A 415 -11.22 -1.60 12.21
CA LEU A 415 -12.43 -0.89 12.65
C LEU A 415 -12.24 0.62 12.85
N VAL A 416 -11.01 1.07 13.05
CA VAL A 416 -10.67 2.49 13.16
C VAL A 416 -9.86 2.93 11.95
N GLY A 417 -8.77 2.23 11.61
CA GLY A 417 -7.88 2.59 10.51
C GLY A 417 -8.54 2.57 9.14
N ASP A 418 -9.25 1.50 8.81
CA ASP A 418 -9.91 1.32 7.52
C ASP A 418 -11.32 1.92 7.47
N ARG A 419 -11.90 2.29 8.62
CA ARG A 419 -13.27 2.84 8.69
C ARG A 419 -13.58 3.90 7.65
N PRO A 420 -12.72 4.91 7.37
CA PRO A 420 -13.01 5.89 6.34
C PRO A 420 -13.24 5.25 4.98
N TYR A 421 -12.41 4.29 4.59
CA TYR A 421 -12.51 3.63 3.29
C TYR A 421 -13.70 2.67 3.21
N ALA A 422 -13.99 1.97 4.30
CA ALA A 422 -15.12 1.05 4.38
C ALA A 422 -16.50 1.74 4.44
N THR A 423 -16.58 3.00 4.94
CA THR A 423 -17.87 3.65 5.23
C THR A 423 -18.13 4.94 4.45
N THR A 424 -17.14 5.43 3.70
CA THR A 424 -17.24 6.68 2.95
C THR A 424 -17.02 6.41 1.46
N GLU A 425 -17.88 6.95 0.61
CA GLU A 425 -17.71 6.85 -0.83
C GLU A 425 -16.44 7.58 -1.28
N VAL A 426 -15.59 6.89 -2.02
CA VAL A 426 -14.44 7.47 -2.71
C VAL A 426 -14.92 7.98 -4.06
N ASN A 427 -14.86 9.30 -4.28
CA ASN A 427 -15.36 9.92 -5.49
C ASN A 427 -14.45 9.66 -6.69
N ASN A 428 -13.12 9.77 -6.49
CA ASN A 428 -12.16 9.56 -7.56
C ASN A 428 -11.02 8.66 -7.10
N LYS A 429 -10.89 7.49 -7.74
CA LYS A 429 -9.78 6.56 -7.58
C LYS A 429 -8.80 6.74 -8.74
N VAL A 430 -7.67 7.39 -8.48
CA VAL A 430 -6.71 7.75 -9.52
C VAL A 430 -5.49 6.82 -9.48
N ARG A 431 -5.23 6.17 -10.61
CA ARG A 431 -4.06 5.32 -10.83
C ARG A 431 -3.16 5.91 -11.91
N SER A 432 -1.88 5.61 -11.84
CA SER A 432 -0.99 5.84 -12.98
C SER A 432 -1.41 4.98 -14.17
N CYS A 433 -1.28 5.50 -15.38
CA CYS A 433 -1.49 4.70 -16.59
C CYS A 433 -0.34 3.73 -16.86
N ILE A 434 0.76 3.81 -16.11
CA ILE A 434 1.92 2.91 -16.19
C ILE A 434 2.45 2.57 -14.79
N PHE A 435 2.89 1.31 -14.61
CA PHE A 435 3.51 0.79 -13.38
C PHE A 435 4.86 0.12 -13.63
N SER A 436 5.55 0.50 -14.71
CA SER A 436 6.88 0.01 -15.04
C SER A 436 7.68 1.10 -15.74
N GLN A 437 8.99 0.98 -15.73
CA GLN A 437 9.87 1.94 -16.40
C GLN A 437 9.85 1.73 -17.91
N THR A 438 9.83 2.83 -18.65
CA THR A 438 10.09 2.85 -20.11
C THR A 438 11.60 2.77 -20.40
N ALA A 439 11.97 2.65 -21.68
CA ALA A 439 13.38 2.56 -22.07
C ALA A 439 14.22 3.77 -21.68
N THR A 440 13.64 4.97 -21.70
CA THR A 440 14.30 6.20 -21.24
C THR A 440 14.33 6.26 -19.72
N MET A 441 13.26 5.84 -19.04
CA MET A 441 13.23 5.78 -17.57
C MET A 441 14.30 4.84 -17.02
N GLU A 442 14.55 3.68 -17.63
CA GLU A 442 15.61 2.76 -17.19
C GLU A 442 16.98 3.43 -17.06
N LYS A 443 17.25 4.46 -17.83
CA LYS A 443 18.54 5.17 -17.88
C LYS A 443 18.56 6.44 -17.05
N LYS A 444 17.40 7.10 -16.88
CA LYS A 444 17.34 8.50 -16.39
C LYS A 444 16.46 8.65 -15.16
N TRP A 445 15.51 7.72 -14.88
CA TRP A 445 14.50 7.90 -13.86
C TRP A 445 15.08 8.14 -12.47
N ALA A 446 16.10 7.40 -12.08
CA ALA A 446 16.74 7.58 -10.78
C ALA A 446 17.24 9.01 -10.56
N ASN A 447 17.83 9.64 -11.61
CA ASN A 447 18.29 11.03 -11.54
C ASN A 447 17.12 12.01 -11.52
N LEU A 448 16.12 11.82 -12.40
CA LEU A 448 14.93 12.66 -12.47
C LEU A 448 14.17 12.65 -11.14
N GLN A 449 13.98 11.46 -10.55
CA GLN A 449 13.31 11.29 -9.25
C GLN A 449 14.12 11.91 -8.10
N SER A 450 15.46 11.79 -8.13
CA SER A 450 16.31 12.45 -7.13
C SER A 450 16.19 13.97 -7.20
N MET A 451 16.19 14.53 -8.41
CA MET A 451 16.02 15.97 -8.65
C MET A 451 14.64 16.44 -8.15
N GLU A 452 13.59 15.67 -8.40
CA GLU A 452 12.23 15.93 -7.92
C GLU A 452 12.14 15.93 -6.38
N ASN A 453 12.62 14.87 -5.74
CA ASN A 453 12.61 14.75 -4.29
C ASN A 453 13.41 15.89 -3.62
N GLU A 454 14.53 16.27 -4.20
CA GLU A 454 15.36 17.38 -3.69
C GLU A 454 14.63 18.72 -3.82
N MET A 455 13.97 18.97 -4.95
CA MET A 455 13.17 20.17 -5.19
C MET A 455 12.03 20.25 -4.18
N VAL A 456 11.24 19.20 -4.04
CA VAL A 456 10.09 19.13 -3.11
C VAL A 456 10.53 19.44 -1.68
N MET A 457 11.60 18.78 -1.21
CA MET A 457 12.11 19.00 0.15
C MET A 457 12.64 20.41 0.35
N LYS A 458 13.31 21.00 -0.64
CA LYS A 458 13.82 22.37 -0.55
C LYS A 458 12.70 23.40 -0.51
N VAL A 459 11.66 23.23 -1.31
CA VAL A 459 10.50 24.12 -1.35
C VAL A 459 9.74 24.04 -0.02
N ILE A 460 9.36 22.86 0.43
CA ILE A 460 8.58 22.70 1.67
C ILE A 460 9.36 23.24 2.87
N THR A 461 10.65 22.95 2.98
CA THR A 461 11.48 23.42 4.11
C THR A 461 11.95 24.87 4.01
N GLY A 462 11.53 25.60 2.98
CA GLY A 462 11.89 27.01 2.77
C GLY A 462 13.36 27.25 2.41
N LYS A 463 14.10 26.20 2.03
CA LYS A 463 15.48 26.31 1.54
C LYS A 463 15.55 26.87 0.11
N SER A 464 14.45 26.77 -0.63
CA SER A 464 14.22 27.41 -1.91
C SER A 464 12.79 27.95 -1.94
N ASP A 465 12.55 29.00 -2.71
CA ASP A 465 11.19 29.46 -2.99
C ASP A 465 10.53 28.61 -4.09
N ILE A 466 9.25 28.85 -4.35
CA ILE A 466 8.46 28.07 -5.32
C ILE A 466 8.97 28.14 -6.74
N SER A 467 9.83 29.11 -7.10
CA SER A 467 10.44 29.17 -8.45
C SER A 467 11.35 27.98 -8.72
N ALA A 468 11.83 27.29 -7.69
CA ALA A 468 12.57 26.03 -7.85
C ALA A 468 11.71 24.91 -8.45
N TYR A 469 10.41 24.93 -8.22
CA TYR A 469 9.47 24.01 -8.90
C TYR A 469 9.40 24.34 -10.41
N ASP A 470 9.25 25.62 -10.78
CA ASP A 470 9.18 26.03 -12.17
C ASP A 470 10.47 25.66 -12.94
N GLU A 471 11.62 25.81 -12.28
CA GLU A 471 12.93 25.38 -12.83
C GLU A 471 13.02 23.85 -12.94
N PHE A 472 12.53 23.12 -11.94
CA PHE A 472 12.49 21.65 -11.96
C PHE A 472 11.68 21.14 -13.15
N VAL A 473 10.45 21.63 -13.36
CA VAL A 473 9.59 21.22 -14.48
C VAL A 473 10.30 21.41 -15.82
N LYS A 474 10.96 22.55 -16.02
CA LYS A 474 11.72 22.84 -17.23
C LYS A 474 12.89 21.86 -17.42
N ASN A 475 13.65 21.60 -16.35
CA ASN A 475 14.80 20.70 -16.37
C ASN A 475 14.36 19.25 -16.58
N TRP A 476 13.29 18.81 -15.90
CA TRP A 476 12.71 17.47 -16.03
C TRP A 476 12.35 17.18 -17.50
N LYS A 477 11.66 18.11 -18.17
CA LYS A 477 11.32 17.99 -19.61
C LYS A 477 12.58 17.87 -20.47
N SER A 478 13.52 18.80 -20.32
CA SER A 478 14.74 18.83 -21.15
C SER A 478 15.68 17.64 -20.91
N GLU A 479 15.69 17.06 -19.71
CA GLU A 479 16.56 15.94 -19.36
C GLU A 479 15.97 14.56 -19.69
N GLY A 480 14.79 14.51 -20.32
CA GLY A 480 14.20 13.29 -20.85
C GLY A 480 12.72 13.11 -20.56
N GLY A 481 12.11 14.02 -19.82
CA GLY A 481 10.69 13.97 -19.49
C GLY A 481 9.80 13.96 -20.71
N ASP A 482 10.06 14.81 -21.70
CA ASP A 482 9.27 14.84 -22.94
C ASP A 482 9.35 13.49 -23.67
N THR A 483 10.52 12.87 -23.77
CA THR A 483 10.67 11.53 -24.37
C THR A 483 9.96 10.46 -23.54
N ILE A 484 9.99 10.57 -22.21
CA ILE A 484 9.25 9.65 -21.33
C ILE A 484 7.74 9.75 -21.55
N LEU A 485 7.18 10.96 -21.70
CA LEU A 485 5.76 11.16 -21.98
C LEU A 485 5.38 10.50 -23.32
N GLU A 486 6.17 10.72 -24.39
CA GLU A 486 5.97 10.05 -25.70
C GLU A 486 6.01 8.52 -25.55
N GLU A 487 6.98 7.97 -24.82
CA GLU A 487 7.08 6.52 -24.59
C GLU A 487 5.88 5.98 -23.77
N VAL A 488 5.33 6.74 -22.84
CA VAL A 488 4.17 6.33 -22.02
C VAL A 488 2.87 6.41 -22.84
N GLU A 489 2.73 7.34 -23.79
CA GLU A 489 1.57 7.40 -24.70
C GLU A 489 1.42 6.14 -25.57
N GLU A 490 2.55 5.47 -25.89
CA GLU A 490 2.60 4.23 -26.67
C GLU A 490 2.22 2.99 -25.85
N TYR A 491 2.09 3.12 -24.51
CA TYR A 491 1.68 2.04 -23.59
C TYR A 491 0.17 1.92 -23.50
#